data_dfc40c980290072e041c04d486c69846
#
_entry.id   dfc40c980290072e041c04d486c69846
#
_cell.length_a   1.000
_cell.length_b   1.000
_cell.length_c   1.000
_cell.angle_alpha   90.00
_cell.angle_beta   90.00
_cell.angle_gamma   90.00
#
_symmetry.space_group_name_H-M   'P 1'
#
loop_
_entity.id
_entity.type
_entity.pdbx_description
1 polymer ?
#
loop_
_entity_poly.entity_id
_entity_poly.type
_entity_poly.pdbx_seq_one_letter_code
_entity_poly.pdbx_strand_id
1 'polypeptide(L)'
;KKALAKLHDWYEKGIVDKEFITGENHGGYTWLSHSFMNGKIGLTSAQPYHYLNASTDTSDENNWGVCMKELKGLNPDADIVIGPAPVGPDGKSGTEGWNLTGRLTCLTTKAVSDPRKVDAFLAMLDAYYADMDYARLVNYGLEGKHFEMTDNGPVRIMEGTELRKEGVLQVDFGSTVTFAENITPQKTKFGHEVTGNGYYRFNAPPVEEFANVIATLDTLTEQAYFDMITGAKPIDYFDTFVEEFKKAGGEAAEKAVQEAYAEKLAALGK
;
A
#
# COMPACT_ATOMS: atom_id res chain seq x y z
N LYS A 1 4.36 1.11 23.80
CA LYS A 1 3.80 1.78 25.00
C LYS A 1 3.73 3.30 24.84
N LYS A 2 4.84 4.03 24.56
CA LYS A 2 4.85 5.50 24.38
C LYS A 2 3.91 5.97 23.27
N ALA A 3 3.90 5.29 22.13
CA ALA A 3 3.00 5.62 21.02
C ALA A 3 1.53 5.44 21.38
N LEU A 4 1.19 4.35 22.06
CA LEU A 4 -0.18 4.09 22.54
C LEU A 4 -0.65 5.15 23.54
N ALA A 5 0.23 5.56 24.47
CA ALA A 5 -0.08 6.65 25.40
C ALA A 5 -0.37 7.98 24.67
N LYS A 6 0.36 8.26 23.57
CA LYS A 6 0.12 9.44 22.76
C LYS A 6 -1.19 9.35 21.96
N LEU A 7 -1.50 8.17 21.40
CA LEU A 7 -2.76 7.93 20.71
C LEU A 7 -3.96 8.03 21.66
N HIS A 8 -3.83 7.51 22.88
CA HIS A 8 -4.84 7.66 23.92
C HIS A 8 -5.08 9.14 24.28
N ASP A 9 -4.02 9.92 24.50
CA ASP A 9 -4.12 11.37 24.76
C ASP A 9 -4.84 12.09 23.60
N TRP A 10 -4.55 11.74 22.37
CA TRP A 10 -5.22 12.30 21.20
C TRP A 10 -6.67 11.85 21.07
N TYR A 11 -6.97 10.61 21.41
CA TYR A 11 -8.33 10.09 21.44
C TYR A 11 -9.18 10.83 22.49
N GLU A 12 -8.67 10.99 23.69
CA GLU A 12 -9.34 11.75 24.76
C GLU A 12 -9.60 13.21 24.38
N LYS A 13 -8.66 13.84 23.68
CA LYS A 13 -8.78 15.21 23.17
C LYS A 13 -9.69 15.35 21.94
N GLY A 14 -10.19 14.25 21.39
CA GLY A 14 -11.00 14.26 20.17
C GLY A 14 -10.23 14.59 18.89
N ILE A 15 -8.89 14.44 18.91
CA ILE A 15 -8.04 14.60 17.71
C ILE A 15 -8.13 13.37 16.84
N VAL A 16 -8.23 12.19 17.44
CA VAL A 16 -8.49 10.92 16.74
C VAL A 16 -10.00 10.75 16.64
N ASP A 17 -10.49 10.35 15.45
CA ASP A 17 -11.91 10.04 15.25
C ASP A 17 -12.38 9.00 16.26
N LYS A 18 -13.47 9.30 16.98
CA LYS A 18 -14.04 8.41 17.99
C LYS A 18 -14.54 7.08 17.39
N GLU A 19 -14.84 7.08 16.11
CA GLU A 19 -15.30 5.90 15.37
C GLU A 19 -14.20 5.18 14.60
N PHE A 20 -12.91 5.49 14.85
CA PHE A 20 -11.79 4.87 14.13
C PHE A 20 -11.79 3.32 14.21
N ILE A 21 -12.40 2.76 15.26
CA ILE A 21 -12.52 1.32 15.50
C ILE A 21 -13.64 0.64 14.68
N THR A 22 -14.53 1.41 14.05
CA THR A 22 -15.68 0.85 13.33
C THR A 22 -15.32 0.13 12.04
N GLY A 23 -14.05 0.17 11.65
CA GLY A 23 -13.56 -0.55 10.49
C GLY A 23 -14.01 0.04 9.16
N GLU A 24 -14.23 1.35 9.10
CA GLU A 24 -14.60 2.07 7.88
C GLU A 24 -13.71 1.70 6.69
N ASN A 25 -12.45 1.40 6.97
CA ASN A 25 -11.46 1.01 5.96
C ASN A 25 -11.26 -0.52 5.83
N HIS A 26 -11.97 -1.32 6.61
CA HIS A 26 -11.91 -2.77 6.51
C HIS A 26 -12.58 -3.25 5.22
N GLY A 27 -11.80 -3.84 4.34
CA GLY A 27 -12.27 -4.32 3.04
C GLY A 27 -12.19 -3.32 1.90
N GLY A 28 -11.76 -2.10 2.18
CA GLY A 28 -11.44 -1.08 1.18
C GLY A 28 -9.95 -0.87 1.04
N TYR A 29 -9.63 -0.01 0.15
CA TYR A 29 -8.28 0.48 0.02
C TYR A 29 -8.01 1.54 1.09
N THR A 30 -6.93 1.40 1.84
CA THR A 30 -6.57 2.30 2.96
C THR A 30 -6.42 3.79 2.57
N TRP A 31 -6.34 4.08 1.27
CA TRP A 31 -6.29 5.45 0.74
C TRP A 31 -7.67 6.10 0.57
N LEU A 32 -8.76 5.32 0.65
CA LEU A 32 -10.12 5.84 0.57
C LEU A 32 -10.70 5.94 1.98
N SER A 33 -10.50 7.07 2.63
CA SER A 33 -11.16 7.36 3.91
C SER A 33 -12.51 8.06 3.65
N HIS A 34 -13.60 7.37 3.85
CA HIS A 34 -14.93 7.94 3.71
C HIS A 34 -15.17 9.08 4.70
N SER A 35 -14.64 8.98 5.91
CA SER A 35 -14.71 10.05 6.91
C SER A 35 -14.00 11.33 6.43
N PHE A 36 -12.86 11.19 5.76
CA PHE A 36 -12.16 12.31 5.16
C PHE A 36 -12.90 12.86 3.93
N MET A 37 -13.34 11.98 3.03
CA MET A 37 -14.07 12.37 1.81
C MET A 37 -15.37 13.12 2.13
N ASN A 38 -16.05 12.75 3.19
CA ASN A 38 -17.29 13.40 3.66
C ASN A 38 -17.04 14.60 4.58
N GLY A 39 -15.79 15.02 4.77
CA GLY A 39 -15.44 16.17 5.59
C GLY A 39 -15.64 15.97 7.11
N LYS A 40 -15.80 14.72 7.56
CA LYS A 40 -15.95 14.38 8.98
C LYS A 40 -14.64 14.53 9.76
N ILE A 41 -13.52 14.22 9.09
CA ILE A 41 -12.16 14.43 9.61
C ILE A 41 -11.36 15.32 8.67
N GLY A 42 -10.46 16.12 9.22
CA GLY A 42 -9.66 17.08 8.47
C GLY A 42 -8.27 16.57 8.07
N LEU A 43 -7.86 15.39 8.54
CA LEU A 43 -6.56 14.81 8.24
C LEU A 43 -6.64 13.29 8.10
N THR A 44 -6.05 12.76 7.06
CA THR A 44 -5.88 11.32 6.87
C THR A 44 -4.46 11.00 6.42
N SER A 45 -4.00 9.80 6.72
CA SER A 45 -2.76 9.23 6.21
C SER A 45 -3.10 8.33 5.02
N ALA A 46 -3.09 8.91 3.83
CA ALA A 46 -3.40 8.18 2.61
C ALA A 46 -2.26 8.29 1.60
N GLN A 47 -2.28 7.42 0.59
CA GLN A 47 -1.32 7.50 -0.50
C GLN A 47 -1.62 8.72 -1.37
N PRO A 48 -0.74 9.74 -1.43
CA PRO A 48 -1.02 11.01 -2.09
C PRO A 48 -1.32 10.88 -3.58
N TYR A 49 -0.80 9.86 -4.25
CA TYR A 49 -1.02 9.59 -5.67
C TYR A 49 -2.47 9.27 -6.05
N HIS A 50 -3.32 8.94 -5.08
CA HIS A 50 -4.75 8.75 -5.33
C HIS A 50 -5.50 10.08 -5.35
N TYR A 51 -4.89 11.12 -4.78
CA TYR A 51 -5.46 12.48 -4.80
C TYR A 51 -4.86 13.33 -5.93
N LEU A 52 -3.54 13.33 -6.07
CA LEU A 52 -2.83 14.15 -7.06
C LEU A 52 -1.82 13.30 -7.85
N ASN A 53 -1.72 13.50 -9.16
CA ASN A 53 -0.94 12.63 -10.04
C ASN A 53 0.53 13.02 -10.15
N ALA A 54 0.85 14.31 -10.20
CA ALA A 54 2.19 14.76 -10.60
C ALA A 54 2.70 16.02 -9.89
N SER A 55 1.86 16.71 -9.12
CA SER A 55 2.23 17.92 -8.38
C SER A 55 1.29 18.15 -7.20
N THR A 56 1.61 19.10 -6.34
CA THR A 56 0.73 19.54 -5.25
C THR A 56 -0.29 20.58 -5.67
N ASP A 57 -0.38 20.90 -6.96
CA ASP A 57 -1.35 21.86 -7.50
C ASP A 57 -2.74 21.22 -7.58
N THR A 58 -3.64 21.67 -6.73
CA THR A 58 -5.02 21.21 -6.66
C THR A 58 -5.96 21.95 -7.62
N SER A 59 -5.49 23.01 -8.26
CA SER A 59 -6.27 23.80 -9.22
C SER A 59 -6.30 23.20 -10.63
N ASP A 60 -5.34 22.36 -10.97
CA ASP A 60 -5.27 21.67 -12.26
C ASP A 60 -6.06 20.36 -12.22
N GLU A 61 -7.21 20.31 -12.86
CA GLU A 61 -8.07 19.12 -12.93
C GLU A 61 -7.38 17.92 -13.59
N ASN A 62 -6.42 18.15 -14.50
CA ASN A 62 -5.65 17.08 -15.12
C ASN A 62 -4.68 16.41 -14.13
N ASN A 63 -4.34 17.12 -13.06
CA ASN A 63 -3.53 16.60 -11.96
C ASN A 63 -4.35 15.78 -10.95
N TRP A 64 -5.69 15.79 -11.03
CA TRP A 64 -6.53 15.09 -10.08
C TRP A 64 -6.50 13.60 -10.26
N GLY A 65 -6.15 12.90 -9.19
CA GLY A 65 -6.32 11.45 -9.06
C GLY A 65 -7.78 11.07 -8.77
N VAL A 66 -8.05 9.78 -8.71
CA VAL A 66 -9.42 9.24 -8.52
C VAL A 66 -10.08 9.78 -7.24
N CYS A 67 -9.36 9.82 -6.12
CA CYS A 67 -9.92 10.30 -4.85
C CYS A 67 -10.18 11.81 -4.87
N MET A 68 -9.34 12.60 -5.55
CA MET A 68 -9.58 14.04 -5.70
C MET A 68 -10.82 14.33 -6.54
N LYS A 69 -11.00 13.61 -7.64
CA LYS A 69 -12.21 13.73 -8.48
C LYS A 69 -13.48 13.39 -7.70
N GLU A 70 -13.43 12.34 -6.89
CA GLU A 70 -14.55 11.95 -6.03
C GLU A 70 -14.81 12.98 -4.94
N LEU A 71 -13.77 13.47 -4.26
CA LEU A 71 -13.89 14.53 -3.25
C LEU A 71 -14.52 15.80 -3.83
N LYS A 72 -14.06 16.26 -4.99
CA LYS A 72 -14.63 17.43 -5.69
C LYS A 72 -16.06 17.20 -6.16
N GLY A 73 -16.41 15.97 -6.51
CA GLY A 73 -17.79 15.59 -6.84
C GLY A 73 -18.73 15.65 -5.63
N LEU A 74 -18.24 15.29 -4.44
CA LEU A 74 -19.00 15.36 -3.19
C LEU A 74 -19.05 16.78 -2.61
N ASN A 75 -17.94 17.50 -2.70
CA ASN A 75 -17.79 18.87 -2.21
C ASN A 75 -16.89 19.67 -3.17
N PRO A 76 -17.47 20.43 -4.10
CA PRO A 76 -16.71 21.21 -5.08
C PRO A 76 -15.75 22.24 -4.46
N ASP A 77 -16.08 22.75 -3.28
CA ASP A 77 -15.29 23.76 -2.56
C ASP A 77 -14.17 23.12 -1.70
N ALA A 78 -14.15 21.78 -1.58
CA ALA A 78 -13.10 21.12 -0.83
C ALA A 78 -11.72 21.36 -1.46
N ASP A 79 -10.74 21.65 -0.63
CA ASP A 79 -9.35 21.70 -1.04
C ASP A 79 -8.51 20.84 -0.09
N ILE A 80 -7.42 20.29 -0.61
CA ILE A 80 -6.52 19.43 0.17
C ILE A 80 -5.10 19.95 0.11
N VAL A 81 -4.37 19.72 1.17
CA VAL A 81 -2.92 19.97 1.24
C VAL A 81 -2.21 18.66 1.52
N ILE A 82 -1.25 18.31 0.68
CA ILE A 82 -0.37 17.17 0.94
C ILE A 82 0.79 17.68 1.79
N GLY A 83 0.80 17.27 3.04
CA GLY A 83 1.88 17.58 3.98
C GLY A 83 3.05 16.63 3.84
N PRO A 84 4.27 17.07 4.21
CA PRO A 84 5.42 16.18 4.33
C PRO A 84 5.22 15.16 5.46
N ALA A 85 6.01 14.10 5.44
CA ALA A 85 6.04 13.15 6.55
C ALA A 85 6.31 13.88 7.88
N PRO A 86 5.53 13.62 8.94
CA PRO A 86 5.70 14.29 10.21
C PRO A 86 7.07 14.00 10.82
N VAL A 87 7.60 14.96 11.56
CA VAL A 87 8.87 14.82 12.29
C VAL A 87 8.57 14.34 13.71
N GLY A 88 9.17 13.21 14.08
CA GLY A 88 9.05 12.67 15.43
C GLY A 88 9.86 13.46 16.47
N PRO A 89 9.68 13.17 17.77
CA PRO A 89 10.37 13.89 18.85
C PRO A 89 11.90 13.76 18.80
N ASP A 90 12.41 12.70 18.16
CA ASP A 90 13.85 12.48 17.97
C ASP A 90 14.40 13.14 16.69
N GLY A 91 13.64 14.02 16.04
CA GLY A 91 13.99 14.67 14.79
C GLY A 91 13.96 13.76 13.54
N LYS A 92 13.50 12.51 13.69
CA LYS A 92 13.38 11.56 12.58
C LYS A 92 12.05 11.76 11.86
N SER A 93 12.11 11.68 10.54
CA SER A 93 10.95 11.79 9.66
C SER A 93 11.04 10.73 8.56
N GLY A 94 9.89 10.25 8.13
CA GLY A 94 9.80 9.31 7.01
C GLY A 94 8.44 8.64 6.91
N THR A 95 8.22 7.99 5.79
CA THR A 95 7.02 7.20 5.51
C THR A 95 7.39 5.74 5.31
N GLU A 96 6.46 4.84 5.57
CA GLU A 96 6.66 3.42 5.26
C GLU A 96 6.76 3.25 3.74
N GLY A 97 7.88 2.67 3.30
CA GLY A 97 8.10 2.30 1.90
C GLY A 97 7.70 0.85 1.65
N TRP A 98 7.02 0.60 0.55
CA TRP A 98 6.77 -0.76 0.07
C TRP A 98 8.08 -1.36 -0.41
N ASN A 99 8.36 -2.59 0.02
CA ASN A 99 9.54 -3.32 -0.43
C ASN A 99 9.44 -3.66 -1.92
N LEU A 100 10.56 -4.05 -2.53
CA LEU A 100 10.66 -4.45 -3.94
C LEU A 100 9.73 -5.62 -4.31
N THR A 101 9.21 -6.36 -3.33
CA THR A 101 8.31 -7.51 -3.51
C THR A 101 6.85 -7.10 -3.19
N GLY A 102 6.29 -6.17 -3.93
CA GLY A 102 4.91 -5.72 -3.70
C GLY A 102 3.85 -6.70 -4.22
N ARG A 103 4.00 -7.15 -5.45
CA ARG A 103 3.10 -8.10 -6.09
C ARG A 103 3.88 -9.31 -6.59
N LEU A 104 3.29 -10.49 -6.43
CA LEU A 104 3.85 -11.74 -6.92
C LEU A 104 2.84 -12.38 -7.89
N THR A 105 3.32 -12.78 -9.04
CA THR A 105 2.56 -13.63 -9.94
C THR A 105 2.95 -15.08 -9.69
N CYS A 106 1.99 -15.90 -9.32
CA CYS A 106 2.20 -17.30 -9.00
C CYS A 106 1.51 -18.21 -10.01
N LEU A 107 2.18 -19.27 -10.43
CA LEU A 107 1.57 -20.36 -11.19
C LEU A 107 0.97 -21.37 -10.21
N THR A 108 -0.26 -21.79 -10.49
CA THR A 108 -0.91 -22.86 -9.69
C THR A 108 -0.25 -24.20 -9.95
N THR A 109 -0.40 -25.15 -9.01
CA THR A 109 0.08 -26.53 -9.19
C THR A 109 -0.47 -27.19 -10.46
N LYS A 110 -1.72 -26.87 -10.82
CA LYS A 110 -2.33 -27.33 -12.08
C LYS A 110 -1.66 -26.71 -13.32
N ALA A 111 -1.20 -25.47 -13.26
CA ALA A 111 -0.49 -24.86 -14.37
C ALA A 111 0.91 -25.44 -14.52
N VAL A 112 1.66 -25.62 -13.45
CA VAL A 112 3.04 -26.16 -13.50
C VAL A 112 3.08 -27.65 -13.82
N SER A 113 1.98 -28.38 -13.72
CA SER A 113 1.92 -29.78 -14.18
C SER A 113 1.94 -29.95 -15.70
N ASP A 114 1.78 -28.86 -16.47
CA ASP A 114 1.94 -28.87 -17.93
C ASP A 114 3.13 -27.93 -18.30
N PRO A 115 4.30 -28.48 -18.63
CA PRO A 115 5.50 -27.69 -18.97
C PRO A 115 5.25 -26.65 -20.07
N ARG A 116 4.38 -26.93 -21.04
CA ARG A 116 4.06 -26.01 -22.14
C ARG A 116 3.40 -24.72 -21.61
N LYS A 117 2.65 -24.79 -20.52
CA LYS A 117 2.04 -23.61 -19.89
C LYS A 117 3.08 -22.79 -19.16
N VAL A 118 4.05 -23.45 -18.53
CA VAL A 118 5.17 -22.78 -17.89
C VAL A 118 6.00 -22.02 -18.94
N ASP A 119 6.36 -22.72 -20.02
CA ASP A 119 7.15 -22.13 -21.13
C ASP A 119 6.41 -20.95 -21.77
N ALA A 120 5.11 -21.09 -22.03
CA ALA A 120 4.29 -20.01 -22.57
C ALA A 120 4.21 -18.79 -21.61
N PHE A 121 4.06 -19.04 -20.32
CA PHE A 121 4.04 -17.97 -19.32
C PHE A 121 5.39 -17.23 -19.24
N LEU A 122 6.50 -17.97 -19.24
CA LEU A 122 7.85 -17.38 -19.25
C LEU A 122 8.09 -16.58 -20.53
N ALA A 123 7.69 -17.10 -21.68
CA ALA A 123 7.79 -16.37 -22.95
C ALA A 123 6.96 -15.07 -22.96
N MET A 124 5.78 -15.09 -22.34
CA MET A 124 4.98 -13.86 -22.16
C MET A 124 5.67 -12.86 -21.25
N LEU A 125 6.31 -13.31 -20.15
CA LEU A 125 7.09 -12.44 -19.28
C LEU A 125 8.29 -11.84 -20.02
N ASP A 126 9.06 -12.66 -20.73
CA ASP A 126 10.21 -12.18 -21.49
C ASP A 126 9.79 -11.13 -22.53
N ALA A 127 8.70 -11.38 -23.27
CA ALA A 127 8.17 -10.42 -24.22
C ALA A 127 7.72 -9.12 -23.51
N TYR A 128 7.04 -9.23 -22.36
CA TYR A 128 6.58 -8.07 -21.61
C TYR A 128 7.72 -7.15 -21.16
N TYR A 129 8.87 -7.72 -20.77
CA TYR A 129 10.02 -6.94 -20.31
C TYR A 129 10.97 -6.50 -21.44
N ALA A 130 10.96 -7.20 -22.58
CA ALA A 130 11.87 -6.95 -23.69
C ALA A 130 11.24 -6.09 -24.80
N ASP A 131 9.91 -6.10 -24.94
CA ASP A 131 9.18 -5.44 -26.02
C ASP A 131 8.19 -4.40 -25.47
N MET A 132 8.47 -3.13 -25.72
CA MET A 132 7.62 -2.02 -25.27
C MET A 132 6.24 -2.02 -25.92
N ASP A 133 6.12 -2.44 -27.17
CA ASP A 133 4.84 -2.47 -27.87
C ASP A 133 3.95 -3.57 -27.31
N TYR A 134 4.55 -4.74 -27.00
CA TYR A 134 3.84 -5.81 -26.32
C TYR A 134 3.41 -5.38 -24.90
N ALA A 135 4.27 -4.71 -24.19
CA ALA A 135 3.96 -4.20 -22.86
C ALA A 135 2.86 -3.14 -22.87
N ARG A 136 2.84 -2.24 -23.86
CA ARG A 136 1.72 -1.28 -24.07
C ARG A 136 0.43 -2.02 -24.38
N LEU A 137 0.50 -3.02 -25.28
CA LEU A 137 -0.66 -3.84 -25.61
C LEU A 137 -1.28 -4.49 -24.36
N VAL A 138 -0.45 -5.06 -23.49
CA VAL A 138 -0.91 -5.70 -22.24
C VAL A 138 -1.53 -4.69 -21.27
N ASN A 139 -0.90 -3.52 -21.10
CA ASN A 139 -1.32 -2.53 -20.08
C ASN A 139 -2.39 -1.56 -20.57
N TYR A 140 -2.38 -1.23 -21.86
CA TYR A 140 -3.24 -0.17 -22.41
C TYR A 140 -4.15 -0.65 -23.53
N GLY A 141 -3.84 -1.78 -24.19
CA GLY A 141 -4.57 -2.29 -25.33
C GLY A 141 -4.06 -1.70 -26.64
N LEU A 142 -4.97 -1.37 -27.55
CA LEU A 142 -4.68 -0.86 -28.89
C LEU A 142 -4.72 0.68 -28.90
N GLU A 143 -3.69 1.29 -29.47
CA GLU A 143 -3.64 2.73 -29.69
C GLU A 143 -4.77 3.18 -30.63
N GLY A 144 -5.33 4.37 -30.35
CA GLY A 144 -6.47 4.92 -31.08
C GLY A 144 -7.82 4.29 -30.73
N LYS A 145 -7.84 3.16 -29.99
CA LYS A 145 -9.06 2.50 -29.52
C LYS A 145 -9.19 2.52 -28.01
N HIS A 146 -8.14 2.17 -27.31
CA HIS A 146 -8.13 2.01 -25.84
C HIS A 146 -7.30 3.08 -25.15
N PHE A 147 -6.30 3.61 -25.85
CA PHE A 147 -5.44 4.68 -25.37
C PHE A 147 -4.95 5.54 -26.52
N GLU A 148 -4.46 6.73 -26.19
CA GLU A 148 -3.73 7.63 -27.08
C GLU A 148 -2.36 7.92 -26.50
N MET A 149 -1.35 8.06 -27.40
CA MET A 149 -0.02 8.52 -27.01
C MET A 149 0.00 10.04 -26.87
N THR A 150 0.56 10.51 -25.77
CA THR A 150 0.78 11.93 -25.50
C THR A 150 2.25 12.18 -25.19
N ASP A 151 2.68 13.44 -25.11
CA ASP A 151 4.04 13.82 -24.69
C ASP A 151 4.37 13.32 -23.27
N ASN A 152 3.36 12.99 -22.47
CA ASN A 152 3.50 12.45 -21.12
C ASN A 152 3.28 10.92 -21.04
N GLY A 153 3.29 10.23 -22.18
CA GLY A 153 3.07 8.81 -22.30
C GLY A 153 1.63 8.41 -22.63
N PRO A 154 1.29 7.11 -22.58
CA PRO A 154 0.00 6.60 -22.97
C PRO A 154 -1.10 7.02 -21.97
N VAL A 155 -2.20 7.55 -22.50
CA VAL A 155 -3.39 7.96 -21.73
C VAL A 155 -4.59 7.13 -22.18
N ARG A 156 -5.23 6.45 -21.24
CA ARG A 156 -6.44 5.68 -21.53
C ARG A 156 -7.59 6.59 -21.92
N ILE A 157 -8.27 6.24 -23.02
CA ILE A 157 -9.49 6.91 -23.51
C ILE A 157 -10.74 6.08 -23.25
N MET A 158 -10.60 4.94 -22.58
CA MET A 158 -11.68 4.03 -22.22
C MET A 158 -11.58 3.67 -20.72
N GLU A 159 -12.72 3.58 -20.06
CA GLU A 159 -12.78 3.23 -18.65
C GLU A 159 -12.31 1.79 -18.37
N GLY A 160 -11.72 1.55 -17.20
CA GLY A 160 -11.12 0.28 -16.83
C GLY A 160 -12.07 -0.92 -16.92
N THR A 161 -13.36 -0.72 -16.64
CA THR A 161 -14.39 -1.76 -16.76
C THR A 161 -14.63 -2.16 -18.22
N GLU A 162 -14.69 -1.19 -19.13
CA GLU A 162 -14.86 -1.44 -20.56
C GLU A 162 -13.59 -2.06 -21.16
N LEU A 163 -12.40 -1.60 -20.77
CA LEU A 163 -11.14 -2.23 -21.15
C LEU A 163 -11.09 -3.73 -20.80
N ARG A 164 -11.60 -4.10 -19.62
CA ARG A 164 -11.66 -5.51 -19.20
C ARG A 164 -12.62 -6.34 -20.03
N LYS A 165 -13.76 -5.77 -20.46
CA LYS A 165 -14.69 -6.43 -21.38
C LYS A 165 -14.06 -6.70 -22.74
N GLU A 166 -13.18 -5.83 -23.18
CA GLU A 166 -12.42 -5.98 -24.44
C GLU A 166 -11.17 -6.87 -24.31
N GLY A 167 -10.95 -7.46 -23.13
CA GLY A 167 -9.82 -8.35 -22.86
C GLY A 167 -8.52 -7.65 -22.47
N VAL A 168 -8.51 -6.33 -22.34
CA VAL A 168 -7.39 -5.56 -21.81
C VAL A 168 -7.35 -5.66 -20.29
N LEU A 169 -6.18 -5.52 -19.66
CA LEU A 169 -5.97 -5.63 -18.21
C LEU A 169 -6.35 -7.00 -17.62
N GLN A 170 -6.35 -8.05 -18.41
CA GLN A 170 -6.61 -9.41 -17.94
C GLN A 170 -5.37 -10.07 -17.33
N VAL A 171 -4.19 -9.60 -17.73
CA VAL A 171 -2.91 -10.12 -17.24
C VAL A 171 -2.21 -9.00 -16.46
N ASP A 172 -1.84 -9.28 -15.22
CA ASP A 172 -1.03 -8.41 -14.38
C ASP A 172 0.27 -9.14 -14.07
N PHE A 173 1.35 -8.73 -14.71
CA PHE A 173 2.69 -9.29 -14.49
C PHE A 173 3.40 -8.69 -13.26
N GLY A 174 2.65 -8.08 -12.35
CA GLY A 174 3.24 -7.47 -11.16
C GLY A 174 4.00 -6.20 -11.50
N SER A 175 3.32 -5.24 -11.95
CA SER A 175 3.77 -4.01 -12.60
C SER A 175 4.76 -3.17 -11.80
N THR A 176 6.00 -3.58 -11.79
CA THR A 176 7.08 -2.63 -11.53
C THR A 176 7.91 -2.33 -12.77
N VAL A 177 7.47 -2.79 -13.93
CA VAL A 177 7.94 -2.14 -15.14
C VAL A 177 7.23 -0.80 -15.19
N THR A 178 7.82 0.10 -14.48
CA THR A 178 7.63 1.51 -14.67
C THR A 178 8.22 1.76 -16.04
N PHE A 179 7.40 1.64 -17.06
CA PHE A 179 7.82 2.13 -18.36
C PHE A 179 8.32 3.54 -18.13
N ALA A 180 9.51 3.86 -18.63
CA ALA A 180 10.04 5.22 -18.59
C ALA A 180 8.98 6.24 -19.04
N GLU A 181 8.05 5.79 -19.89
CA GLU A 181 6.89 6.54 -20.37
C GLU A 181 5.84 6.85 -19.30
N ASN A 182 5.73 6.03 -18.24
CA ASN A 182 4.79 6.25 -17.14
C ASN A 182 5.40 7.00 -15.96
N ILE A 183 6.73 7.13 -15.95
CA ILE A 183 7.45 7.93 -14.97
C ILE A 183 7.89 9.21 -15.65
N THR A 184 7.02 10.18 -15.67
CA THR A 184 7.46 11.53 -16.03
C THR A 184 8.42 12.06 -14.95
N PRO A 185 9.39 12.90 -15.28
CA PRO A 185 10.23 13.59 -14.30
C PRO A 185 9.40 14.29 -13.20
N GLN A 186 8.22 14.80 -13.56
CA GLN A 186 7.28 15.42 -12.62
C GLN A 186 6.72 14.43 -11.61
N LYS A 187 6.29 13.24 -12.03
CA LYS A 187 5.82 12.21 -11.11
C LYS A 187 6.92 11.74 -10.17
N THR A 188 8.14 11.61 -10.65
CA THR A 188 9.30 11.26 -9.83
C THR A 188 9.57 12.34 -8.79
N LYS A 189 9.61 13.61 -9.22
CA LYS A 189 9.81 14.75 -8.32
C LYS A 189 8.70 14.82 -7.27
N PHE A 190 7.45 14.76 -7.69
CA PHE A 190 6.29 14.75 -6.80
C PHE A 190 6.37 13.59 -5.79
N GLY A 191 6.73 12.37 -6.26
CA GLY A 191 6.94 11.24 -5.39
C GLY A 191 7.96 11.52 -4.28
N HIS A 192 9.10 12.08 -4.63
CA HIS A 192 10.12 12.45 -3.64
C HIS A 192 9.69 13.56 -2.69
N GLU A 193 8.97 14.57 -3.19
CA GLU A 193 8.46 15.66 -2.36
C GLU A 193 7.46 15.19 -1.29
N VAL A 194 6.58 14.26 -1.64
CA VAL A 194 5.49 13.83 -0.75
C VAL A 194 5.83 12.63 0.11
N THR A 195 6.74 11.76 -0.31
CA THR A 195 7.12 10.56 0.47
C THR A 195 8.32 10.80 1.37
N GLY A 196 9.16 11.77 1.06
CA GLY A 196 10.37 12.07 1.83
C GLY A 196 11.28 10.84 1.96
N ASN A 197 11.83 10.63 3.16
CA ASN A 197 12.67 9.47 3.46
C ASN A 197 11.80 8.24 3.74
N GLY A 198 11.87 7.24 2.86
CA GLY A 198 11.17 5.97 3.06
C GLY A 198 11.90 5.07 4.06
N TYR A 199 11.14 4.43 4.94
CA TYR A 199 11.61 3.29 5.72
C TYR A 199 11.09 2.00 5.08
N TYR A 200 11.99 1.07 4.80
CA TYR A 200 11.58 -0.24 4.33
C TYR A 200 11.04 -1.08 5.48
N ARG A 201 9.86 -1.63 5.28
CA ARG A 201 9.28 -2.59 6.21
C ARG A 201 10.11 -3.87 6.22
N PHE A 202 10.37 -4.40 7.41
CA PHE A 202 10.93 -5.75 7.53
C PHE A 202 9.88 -6.77 7.08
N ASN A 203 10.20 -7.55 6.05
CA ASN A 203 9.40 -8.68 5.64
C ASN A 203 9.99 -9.96 6.26
N ALA A 204 9.24 -10.52 7.19
CA ALA A 204 9.64 -11.79 7.81
C ALA A 204 9.79 -12.89 6.75
N PRO A 205 10.82 -13.74 6.84
CA PRO A 205 10.84 -14.97 6.07
C PRO A 205 9.58 -15.80 6.34
N PRO A 206 9.06 -16.54 5.35
CA PRO A 206 7.94 -17.42 5.58
C PRO A 206 8.39 -18.62 6.42
N VAL A 207 7.95 -18.67 7.68
CA VAL A 207 8.20 -19.78 8.61
C VAL A 207 6.84 -20.32 9.12
N GLU A 208 6.76 -21.61 9.32
CA GLU A 208 5.50 -22.27 9.69
C GLU A 208 5.01 -21.83 11.07
N GLU A 209 5.94 -21.67 12.03
CA GLU A 209 5.67 -21.21 13.39
C GLU A 209 4.97 -19.85 13.40
N PHE A 210 5.36 -18.93 12.51
CA PHE A 210 4.73 -17.64 12.38
C PHE A 210 3.39 -17.75 11.65
N ALA A 211 3.34 -18.51 10.55
CA ALA A 211 2.13 -18.67 9.74
C ALA A 211 0.96 -19.25 10.54
N ASN A 212 1.26 -20.17 11.47
CA ASN A 212 0.25 -20.83 12.28
C ASN A 212 -0.37 -19.95 13.36
N VAL A 213 0.31 -18.88 13.78
CA VAL A 213 -0.14 -18.04 14.91
C VAL A 213 -0.46 -16.60 14.53
N ILE A 214 -0.07 -16.15 13.33
CA ILE A 214 -0.18 -14.73 12.93
C ILE A 214 -1.59 -14.18 13.09
N ALA A 215 -2.62 -14.88 12.67
CA ALA A 215 -4.00 -14.43 12.78
C ALA A 215 -4.46 -14.24 14.23
N THR A 216 -3.99 -15.11 15.13
CA THR A 216 -4.27 -15.00 16.57
C THR A 216 -3.53 -13.84 17.18
N LEU A 217 -2.26 -13.66 16.81
CA LEU A 217 -1.41 -12.56 17.30
C LEU A 217 -1.92 -11.20 16.81
N ASP A 218 -2.38 -11.11 15.57
CA ASP A 218 -2.96 -9.90 15.00
C ASP A 218 -4.24 -9.51 15.76
N THR A 219 -5.14 -10.45 15.97
CA THR A 219 -6.40 -10.22 16.72
C THR A 219 -6.12 -9.76 18.14
N LEU A 220 -5.18 -10.42 18.83
CA LEU A 220 -4.79 -10.08 20.19
C LEU A 220 -4.18 -8.67 20.26
N THR A 221 -3.32 -8.35 19.28
CA THR A 221 -2.65 -7.04 19.20
C THR A 221 -3.66 -5.92 18.92
N GLU A 222 -4.54 -6.13 17.95
CA GLU A 222 -5.55 -5.16 17.56
C GLU A 222 -6.49 -4.84 18.73
N GLN A 223 -7.01 -5.87 19.41
CA GLN A 223 -7.87 -5.70 20.58
C GLN A 223 -7.15 -4.97 21.72
N ALA A 224 -5.93 -5.38 22.04
CA ALA A 224 -5.16 -4.74 23.12
C ALA A 224 -4.87 -3.26 22.83
N TYR A 225 -4.56 -2.94 21.56
CA TYR A 225 -4.29 -1.56 21.16
C TYR A 225 -5.57 -0.71 21.19
N PHE A 226 -6.68 -1.23 20.70
CA PHE A 226 -7.97 -0.55 20.79
C PHE A 226 -8.38 -0.28 22.23
N ASP A 227 -8.27 -1.28 23.11
CA ASP A 227 -8.60 -1.14 24.52
C ASP A 227 -7.76 -0.04 25.19
N MET A 228 -6.46 0.03 24.88
CA MET A 228 -5.57 1.05 25.46
C MET A 228 -5.78 2.44 24.84
N ILE A 229 -6.04 2.52 23.54
CA ILE A 229 -6.29 3.82 22.88
C ILE A 229 -7.61 4.42 23.35
N THR A 230 -8.66 3.63 23.47
CA THR A 230 -9.98 4.08 23.93
C THR A 230 -10.09 4.28 25.44
N GLY A 231 -9.10 3.82 26.21
CA GLY A 231 -9.11 3.87 27.67
C GLY A 231 -9.92 2.76 28.35
N ALA A 232 -10.39 1.76 27.59
CA ALA A 232 -11.04 0.57 28.13
C ALA A 232 -10.08 -0.23 29.05
N LYS A 233 -8.77 -0.18 28.73
CA LYS A 233 -7.69 -0.65 29.60
C LYS A 233 -6.63 0.42 29.79
N PRO A 234 -5.95 0.47 30.95
CA PRO A 234 -4.90 1.44 31.19
C PRO A 234 -3.68 1.13 30.30
N ILE A 235 -2.86 2.14 30.03
CA ILE A 235 -1.63 1.98 29.20
C ILE A 235 -0.67 0.94 29.79
N ASP A 236 -0.67 0.76 31.12
CA ASP A 236 0.16 -0.26 31.76
C ASP A 236 -0.26 -1.70 31.47
N TYR A 237 -1.48 -1.93 30.96
CA TYR A 237 -1.89 -3.22 30.41
C TYR A 237 -0.96 -3.71 29.28
N PHE A 238 -0.21 -2.81 28.66
CA PHE A 238 0.78 -3.18 27.64
C PHE A 238 1.74 -4.28 28.11
N ASP A 239 2.16 -4.25 29.37
CA ASP A 239 3.10 -5.24 29.91
C ASP A 239 2.42 -6.62 30.05
N THR A 240 1.13 -6.65 30.41
CA THR A 240 0.31 -7.86 30.41
C THR A 240 0.09 -8.39 29.00
N PHE A 241 -0.23 -7.49 28.06
CA PHE A 241 -0.39 -7.85 26.65
C PHE A 241 0.87 -8.51 26.07
N VAL A 242 2.05 -8.00 26.39
CA VAL A 242 3.32 -8.63 25.93
C VAL A 242 3.44 -10.08 26.42
N GLU A 243 3.06 -10.37 27.65
CA GLU A 243 3.08 -11.73 28.18
C GLU A 243 2.00 -12.62 27.54
N GLU A 244 0.81 -12.08 27.26
CA GLU A 244 -0.25 -12.78 26.53
C GLU A 244 0.18 -13.09 25.09
N PHE A 245 0.81 -12.13 24.40
CA PHE A 245 1.34 -12.30 23.05
C PHE A 245 2.41 -13.39 22.97
N LYS A 246 3.34 -13.41 23.92
CA LYS A 246 4.36 -14.48 24.02
C LYS A 246 3.73 -15.85 24.20
N LYS A 247 2.77 -15.96 25.14
CA LYS A 247 2.06 -17.22 25.43
C LYS A 247 1.21 -17.71 24.27
N ALA A 248 0.69 -16.80 23.45
CA ALA A 248 -0.04 -17.12 22.24
C ALA A 248 0.82 -17.63 21.08
N GLY A 249 2.12 -17.80 21.31
CA GLY A 249 3.07 -18.32 20.32
C GLY A 249 3.98 -17.24 19.71
N GLY A 250 3.84 -15.98 20.14
CA GLY A 250 4.63 -14.88 19.59
C GLY A 250 6.14 -15.04 19.83
N GLU A 251 6.56 -15.52 21.01
CA GLU A 251 7.98 -15.76 21.30
C GLU A 251 8.60 -16.86 20.41
N ALA A 252 7.88 -17.95 20.20
CA ALA A 252 8.35 -19.02 19.33
C ALA A 252 8.42 -18.60 17.87
N ALA A 253 7.41 -17.85 17.42
CA ALA A 253 7.36 -17.29 16.07
C ALA A 253 8.49 -16.27 15.83
N GLU A 254 8.75 -15.37 16.77
CA GLU A 254 9.85 -14.41 16.70
C GLU A 254 11.20 -15.11 16.58
N LYS A 255 11.44 -16.13 17.40
CA LYS A 255 12.69 -16.92 17.37
C LYS A 255 12.87 -17.60 16.01
N ALA A 256 11.85 -18.28 15.49
CA ALA A 256 11.89 -18.95 14.19
C ALA A 256 12.17 -17.97 13.05
N VAL A 257 11.56 -16.78 13.06
CA VAL A 257 11.81 -15.72 12.08
C VAL A 257 13.23 -15.20 12.15
N GLN A 258 13.79 -15.00 13.35
CA GLN A 258 15.17 -14.54 13.54
C GLN A 258 16.17 -15.58 13.03
N GLU A 259 15.96 -16.88 13.33
CA GLU A 259 16.81 -17.97 12.84
C GLU A 259 16.78 -18.06 11.30
N ALA A 260 15.60 -18.07 10.68
CA ALA A 260 15.46 -18.09 9.23
C ALA A 260 16.07 -16.85 8.55
N TYR A 261 15.99 -15.68 9.20
CA TYR A 261 16.63 -14.46 8.70
C TYR A 261 18.14 -14.54 8.78
N ALA A 262 18.69 -15.06 9.88
CA ALA A 262 20.14 -15.25 10.04
C ALA A 262 20.70 -16.24 9.00
N GLU A 263 20.01 -17.35 8.74
CA GLU A 263 20.37 -18.30 7.69
C GLU A 263 20.40 -17.65 6.31
N LYS A 264 19.39 -16.81 6.01
CA LYS A 264 19.32 -16.09 4.74
C LYS A 264 20.45 -15.07 4.57
N LEU A 265 20.82 -14.35 5.65
CA LEU A 265 21.97 -13.44 5.63
C LEU A 265 23.28 -14.19 5.40
N ALA A 266 23.49 -15.32 6.09
CA ALA A 266 24.66 -16.16 5.91
C ALA A 266 24.78 -16.70 4.48
N ALA A 267 23.67 -17.10 3.86
CA ALA A 267 23.63 -17.52 2.46
C ALA A 267 24.00 -16.40 1.47
N LEU A 268 23.77 -15.14 1.85
CA LEU A 268 24.13 -13.95 1.07
C LEU A 268 25.55 -13.42 1.39
N GLY A 269 26.30 -14.10 2.26
CA GLY A 269 27.65 -13.69 2.67
C GLY A 269 27.68 -12.44 3.55
N LYS A 270 26.60 -12.18 4.27
CA LYS A 270 26.45 -11.02 5.18
C LYS A 270 26.40 -11.41 6.64
#